data_b8eb0304d138948a2499d3b7f111f469
#
_entry.id   b8eb0304d138948a2499d3b7f111f469
#
_cell.length_a   1.000
_cell.length_b   1.000
_cell.length_c   1.000
_cell.angle_alpha   90.00
_cell.angle_beta   90.00
_cell.angle_gamma   90.00
#
_symmetry.space_group_name_H-M   'P 1'
#
loop_
_entity.id
_entity.type
_entity.pdbx_description
1 polymer ?
#
loop_
_entity_poly.entity_id
_entity_poly.type
_entity_poly.pdbx_seq_one_letter_code
_entity_poly.pdbx_strand_id
1 'polypeptide(L)'
;MLIATDPMRTHHQTMKKKTVFIVDSDPFSANKLAVHLKALEFEVTNFATGSEMMTSLHTTPSLIILAHDLGEKSNGLDYLRQIKEANRDIPVLFLLTNNNLSMAVHALRLGAAFYMEKINTSFESIRTILYDLDIDKKRKYWTALRNFRQGVFSLYGF
;
A
#
# COMPACT_ATOMS: atom_id res chain seq x y z
N MET A 1 -27.24 46.16 11.59
CA MET A 1 -26.46 45.79 10.40
C MET A 1 -26.11 44.32 10.50
N LEU A 2 -26.86 43.48 9.80
CA LEU A 2 -26.66 42.05 9.81
C LEU A 2 -25.54 41.69 8.85
N ILE A 3 -24.40 41.23 9.39
CA ILE A 3 -23.33 40.62 8.60
C ILE A 3 -23.81 39.22 8.25
N ALA A 4 -24.18 38.99 7.00
CA ALA A 4 -24.45 37.66 6.50
C ALA A 4 -23.18 36.82 6.62
N THR A 5 -23.15 35.92 7.59
CA THR A 5 -22.15 34.87 7.65
C THR A 5 -22.40 33.95 6.44
N ASP A 6 -21.47 33.98 5.52
CA ASP A 6 -21.49 33.11 4.33
C ASP A 6 -21.49 31.63 4.77
N PRO A 7 -22.59 30.88 4.54
CA PRO A 7 -22.65 29.46 4.91
C PRO A 7 -21.82 28.54 3.98
N MET A 8 -21.13 29.11 3.00
CA MET A 8 -20.33 28.38 2.02
C MET A 8 -18.82 28.39 2.32
N ARG A 9 -18.42 28.49 3.58
CA ARG A 9 -17.07 28.05 3.97
C ARG A 9 -17.04 26.53 3.89
N THR A 10 -16.91 26.02 2.67
CA THR A 10 -16.50 24.64 2.43
C THR A 10 -15.21 24.44 3.22
N HIS A 11 -15.32 23.73 4.34
CA HIS A 11 -14.17 23.14 4.99
C HIS A 11 -13.55 22.20 3.95
N HIS A 12 -12.58 22.71 3.21
CA HIS A 12 -11.59 21.86 2.59
C HIS A 12 -10.83 21.20 3.75
N GLN A 13 -11.43 20.15 4.30
CA GLN A 13 -10.65 19.17 5.03
C GLN A 13 -9.65 18.64 4.00
N THR A 14 -8.44 19.18 4.04
CA THR A 14 -7.29 18.59 3.37
C THR A 14 -7.15 17.19 3.96
N MET A 15 -7.74 16.20 3.29
CA MET A 15 -7.59 14.81 3.67
C MET A 15 -6.09 14.53 3.66
N LYS A 16 -5.51 14.29 4.85
CA LYS A 16 -4.09 13.94 4.96
C LYS A 16 -3.83 12.77 4.02
N LYS A 17 -2.94 12.97 3.06
CA LYS A 17 -2.56 11.92 2.13
C LYS A 17 -2.00 10.74 2.92
N LYS A 18 -2.36 9.54 2.50
CA LYS A 18 -1.84 8.31 3.10
C LYS A 18 -0.41 8.09 2.66
N THR A 19 0.46 7.75 3.58
CA THR A 19 1.89 7.52 3.34
C THR A 19 2.15 6.05 3.11
N VAL A 20 2.93 5.74 2.09
CA VAL A 20 3.43 4.39 1.77
C VAL A 20 4.95 4.41 1.82
N PHE A 21 5.52 3.47 2.55
CA PHE A 21 6.96 3.22 2.55
C PHE A 21 7.30 2.14 1.53
N ILE A 22 8.31 2.39 0.72
CA ILE A 22 8.91 1.38 -0.16
C ILE A 22 10.32 1.12 0.36
N VAL A 23 10.62 -0.14 0.65
CA VAL A 23 11.93 -0.60 1.13
C VAL A 23 12.49 -1.57 0.11
N ASP A 24 13.38 -1.09 -0.72
CA ASP A 24 13.99 -1.85 -1.82
C ASP A 24 15.37 -1.28 -2.14
N SER A 25 16.38 -2.11 -2.16
CA SER A 25 17.75 -1.72 -2.53
C SER A 25 17.92 -1.45 -4.02
N ASP A 26 16.99 -1.92 -4.86
CA ASP A 26 16.95 -1.62 -6.29
C ASP A 26 16.16 -0.32 -6.56
N PRO A 27 16.84 0.79 -6.89
CA PRO A 27 16.19 2.07 -7.13
C PRO A 27 15.25 2.06 -8.34
N PHE A 28 15.48 1.22 -9.33
CA PHE A 28 14.61 1.10 -10.49
C PHE A 28 13.26 0.49 -10.10
N SER A 29 13.28 -0.59 -9.35
CA SER A 29 12.08 -1.23 -8.80
C SER A 29 11.31 -0.28 -7.88
N ALA A 30 12.00 0.37 -6.95
CA ALA A 30 11.40 1.32 -6.02
C ALA A 30 10.74 2.51 -6.76
N ASN A 31 11.41 3.09 -7.75
CA ASN A 31 10.88 4.21 -8.52
C ASN A 31 9.67 3.82 -9.36
N LYS A 32 9.66 2.64 -9.96
CA LYS A 32 8.50 2.12 -10.70
C LYS A 32 7.26 2.04 -9.81
N LEU A 33 7.39 1.49 -8.62
CA LEU A 33 6.31 1.43 -7.62
C LEU A 33 5.88 2.82 -7.16
N ALA A 34 6.83 3.71 -6.90
CA ALA A 34 6.55 5.07 -6.47
C ALA A 34 5.71 5.84 -7.50
N VAL A 35 5.99 5.68 -8.79
CA VAL A 35 5.20 6.29 -9.87
C VAL A 35 3.74 5.82 -9.82
N HIS A 36 3.51 4.51 -9.65
CA HIS A 36 2.16 3.96 -9.56
C HIS A 36 1.40 4.49 -8.33
N LEU A 37 2.05 4.52 -7.17
CA LEU A 37 1.44 4.97 -5.93
C LEU A 37 1.15 6.48 -5.95
N LYS A 38 2.05 7.29 -6.49
CA LYS A 38 1.84 8.74 -6.64
C LYS A 38 0.68 9.05 -7.59
N ALA A 39 0.52 8.27 -8.66
CA ALA A 39 -0.63 8.37 -9.56
C ALA A 39 -1.97 8.05 -8.86
N LEU A 40 -1.92 7.26 -7.78
CA LEU A 40 -3.05 6.97 -6.88
C LEU A 40 -3.15 7.95 -5.70
N GLU A 41 -2.44 9.07 -5.75
CA GLU A 41 -2.47 10.15 -4.75
C GLU A 41 -1.89 9.78 -3.37
N PHE A 42 -1.02 8.75 -3.28
CA PHE A 42 -0.28 8.44 -2.06
C PHE A 42 0.98 9.31 -1.94
N GLU A 43 1.35 9.62 -0.71
CA GLU A 43 2.70 10.09 -0.39
C GLU A 43 3.63 8.89 -0.27
N VAL A 44 4.77 8.93 -0.95
CA VAL A 44 5.70 7.80 -1.00
C VAL A 44 7.04 8.21 -0.44
N THR A 45 7.56 7.39 0.46
CA THR A 45 8.94 7.50 0.94
C THR A 45 9.69 6.22 0.57
N ASN A 46 10.80 6.38 -0.17
CA ASN A 46 11.66 5.28 -0.55
C ASN A 46 12.81 5.15 0.44
N PHE A 47 13.09 3.93 0.86
CA PHE A 47 14.24 3.56 1.68
C PHE A 47 15.07 2.50 0.93
N ALA A 48 16.36 2.74 0.80
CA ALA A 48 17.27 1.76 0.21
C ALA A 48 17.56 0.59 1.16
N THR A 49 17.44 0.82 2.46
CA THR A 49 17.73 -0.15 3.51
C THR A 49 16.59 -0.28 4.50
N GLY A 50 16.50 -1.47 5.10
CA GLY A 50 15.54 -1.70 6.18
C GLY A 50 15.87 -0.92 7.45
N SER A 51 17.17 -0.72 7.71
CA SER A 51 17.65 0.06 8.87
C SER A 51 17.15 1.50 8.83
N GLU A 52 17.24 2.16 7.67
CA GLU A 52 16.71 3.52 7.48
C GLU A 52 15.20 3.56 7.68
N MET A 53 14.47 2.61 7.12
CA MET A 53 13.02 2.53 7.28
C MET A 53 12.61 2.40 8.74
N MET A 54 13.31 1.56 9.52
CA MET A 54 13.00 1.34 10.94
C MET A 54 13.09 2.64 11.75
N THR A 55 13.98 3.56 11.42
CA THR A 55 14.09 4.87 12.10
C THR A 55 12.85 5.75 11.87
N SER A 56 12.12 5.53 10.78
CA SER A 56 10.93 6.30 10.39
C SER A 56 9.61 5.58 10.73
N LEU A 57 9.66 4.38 11.27
CA LEU A 57 8.47 3.55 11.53
C LEU A 57 7.49 4.21 12.52
N HIS A 58 7.98 5.05 13.43
CA HIS A 58 7.16 5.82 14.37
C HIS A 58 6.14 6.75 13.69
N THR A 59 6.32 7.09 12.43
CA THR A 59 5.38 7.92 11.65
C THR A 59 4.14 7.13 11.19
N THR A 60 4.10 5.82 11.44
CA THR A 60 2.98 4.92 11.14
C THR A 60 2.45 5.03 9.71
N PRO A 61 3.19 4.52 8.72
CA PRO A 61 2.73 4.52 7.33
C PRO A 61 1.47 3.66 7.18
N SER A 62 0.66 3.97 6.17
CA SER A 62 -0.56 3.22 5.86
C SER A 62 -0.27 1.86 5.21
N LEU A 63 0.92 1.70 4.63
CA LEU A 63 1.41 0.47 4.01
C LEU A 63 2.94 0.51 3.95
N ILE A 64 3.56 -0.64 4.13
CA ILE A 64 4.98 -0.85 3.81
C ILE A 64 5.05 -1.87 2.69
N ILE A 65 5.75 -1.52 1.61
CA ILE A 65 6.13 -2.44 0.53
C ILE A 65 7.59 -2.82 0.77
N LEU A 66 7.82 -4.07 1.13
CA LEU A 66 9.11 -4.55 1.65
C LEU A 66 9.69 -5.64 0.76
N ALA A 67 10.83 -5.36 0.15
CA ALA A 67 11.57 -6.35 -0.63
C ALA A 67 12.25 -7.38 0.29
N HIS A 68 12.31 -8.64 -0.16
CA HIS A 68 13.06 -9.69 0.54
C HIS A 68 14.56 -9.45 0.50
N ASP A 69 15.08 -9.16 -0.69
CA ASP A 69 16.51 -8.93 -0.89
C ASP A 69 16.82 -7.44 -0.79
N LEU A 70 17.53 -7.06 0.24
CA LEU A 70 17.88 -5.67 0.54
C LEU A 70 19.38 -5.40 0.44
N GLY A 71 20.18 -6.42 0.06
CA GLY A 71 21.65 -6.27 -0.01
C GLY A 71 22.32 -5.98 1.34
N GLU A 72 21.60 -6.19 2.44
CA GLU A 72 22.07 -6.00 3.81
C GLU A 72 22.34 -7.36 4.49
N LYS A 73 22.94 -7.33 5.68
CA LYS A 73 23.09 -8.51 6.54
C LYS A 73 21.74 -9.09 6.96
N SER A 74 20.78 -8.22 7.29
CA SER A 74 19.39 -8.58 7.54
C SER A 74 18.59 -8.56 6.24
N ASN A 75 17.71 -9.53 6.06
CA ASN A 75 16.83 -9.62 4.90
C ASN A 75 15.43 -9.08 5.21
N GLY A 76 14.58 -9.05 4.21
CA GLY A 76 13.20 -8.55 4.35
C GLY A 76 12.37 -9.31 5.38
N LEU A 77 12.58 -10.62 5.59
CA LEU A 77 11.88 -11.39 6.64
C LEU A 77 12.27 -10.94 8.05
N ASP A 78 13.54 -10.60 8.25
CA ASP A 78 14.01 -10.09 9.54
C ASP A 78 13.36 -8.75 9.86
N TYR A 79 13.27 -7.85 8.87
CA TYR A 79 12.60 -6.57 9.03
C TYR A 79 11.07 -6.72 9.16
N LEU A 80 10.46 -7.64 8.45
CA LEU A 80 9.03 -7.95 8.61
C LEU A 80 8.71 -8.33 10.06
N ARG A 81 9.55 -9.19 10.67
CA ARG A 81 9.39 -9.56 12.08
C ARG A 81 9.50 -8.34 12.99
N GLN A 82 10.52 -7.51 12.82
CA GLN A 82 10.72 -6.29 13.61
C GLN A 82 9.57 -5.30 13.46
N ILE A 83 9.05 -5.10 12.23
CA ILE A 83 7.88 -4.24 11.98
C ILE A 83 6.67 -4.76 12.77
N LYS A 84 6.40 -6.06 12.72
CA LYS A 84 5.24 -6.67 13.39
C LYS A 84 5.38 -6.70 14.91
N GLU A 85 6.59 -6.80 15.43
CA GLU A 85 6.86 -6.64 16.86
C GLU A 85 6.63 -5.20 17.33
N ALA A 86 7.02 -4.21 16.52
CA ALA A 86 6.83 -2.80 16.84
C ALA A 86 5.38 -2.33 16.67
N ASN A 87 4.72 -2.72 15.57
CA ASN A 87 3.32 -2.39 15.28
C ASN A 87 2.69 -3.43 14.35
N ARG A 88 1.81 -4.26 14.90
CA ARG A 88 1.11 -5.32 14.15
C ARG A 88 0.09 -4.80 13.14
N ASP A 89 -0.41 -3.58 13.33
CA ASP A 89 -1.50 -3.04 12.54
C ASP A 89 -1.03 -2.46 11.19
N ILE A 90 0.27 -2.18 11.03
CA ILE A 90 0.79 -1.70 9.76
C ILE A 90 0.77 -2.85 8.74
N PRO A 91 -0.02 -2.76 7.66
CA PRO A 91 0.00 -3.78 6.62
C PRO A 91 1.34 -3.77 5.87
N VAL A 92 1.84 -4.96 5.55
CA VAL A 92 3.07 -5.14 4.78
C VAL A 92 2.77 -5.96 3.53
N LEU A 93 3.08 -5.40 2.36
CA LEU A 93 3.18 -6.12 1.10
C LEU A 93 4.63 -6.59 0.92
N PHE A 94 4.83 -7.90 0.89
CA PHE A 94 6.15 -8.49 0.78
C PHE A 94 6.50 -8.79 -0.67
N LEU A 95 7.64 -8.28 -1.16
CA LEU A 95 8.09 -8.46 -2.53
C LEU A 95 9.17 -9.54 -2.63
N LEU A 96 8.96 -10.48 -3.53
CA LEU A 96 9.88 -11.56 -3.84
C LEU A 96 10.52 -11.33 -5.22
N THR A 97 11.81 -11.63 -5.34
CA THR A 97 12.51 -11.57 -6.63
C THR A 97 12.13 -12.75 -7.51
N ASN A 98 11.93 -13.92 -6.92
CA ASN A 98 11.61 -15.17 -7.58
C ASN A 98 10.32 -15.77 -7.03
N ASN A 99 9.65 -16.60 -7.83
CA ASN A 99 8.51 -17.38 -7.36
C ASN A 99 8.97 -18.47 -6.37
N ASN A 100 9.13 -18.07 -5.13
CA ASN A 100 9.49 -18.96 -4.03
C ASN A 100 8.31 -19.10 -3.06
N LEU A 101 7.50 -20.14 -3.28
CA LEU A 101 6.32 -20.39 -2.48
C LEU A 101 6.64 -20.57 -0.98
N SER A 102 7.76 -21.22 -0.65
CA SER A 102 8.19 -21.41 0.73
C SER A 102 8.44 -20.05 1.41
N MET A 103 9.09 -19.13 0.72
CA MET A 103 9.33 -17.78 1.20
C MET A 103 8.03 -16.98 1.35
N ALA A 104 7.12 -17.08 0.39
CA ALA A 104 5.80 -16.46 0.46
C ALA A 104 5.01 -16.92 1.69
N VAL A 105 4.96 -18.24 1.92
CA VAL A 105 4.31 -18.82 3.10
C VAL A 105 4.96 -18.34 4.40
N HIS A 106 6.28 -18.25 4.43
CA HIS A 106 7.00 -17.76 5.61
C HIS A 106 6.67 -16.28 5.89
N ALA A 107 6.65 -15.43 4.86
CA ALA A 107 6.26 -14.03 5.00
C ALA A 107 4.82 -13.89 5.54
N LEU A 108 3.87 -14.64 5.01
CA LEU A 108 2.48 -14.63 5.50
C LEU A 108 2.38 -15.08 6.97
N ARG A 109 3.13 -16.12 7.37
CA ARG A 109 3.18 -16.57 8.77
C ARG A 109 3.79 -15.53 9.72
N LEU A 110 4.71 -14.72 9.24
CA LEU A 110 5.28 -13.59 9.99
C LEU A 110 4.35 -12.37 10.04
N GLY A 111 3.23 -12.40 9.33
CA GLY A 111 2.21 -11.36 9.37
C GLY A 111 2.20 -10.41 8.16
N ALA A 112 2.86 -10.74 7.05
CA ALA A 112 2.64 -10.01 5.82
C ALA A 112 1.16 -10.12 5.41
N ALA A 113 0.57 -9.01 4.97
CA ALA A 113 -0.81 -8.98 4.51
C ALA A 113 -0.95 -9.58 3.11
N PHE A 114 0.06 -9.36 2.28
CA PHE A 114 0.17 -9.92 0.92
C PHE A 114 1.62 -10.17 0.56
N TYR A 115 1.82 -11.01 -0.45
CA TYR A 115 3.10 -11.13 -1.13
C TYR A 115 2.90 -10.97 -2.64
N MET A 116 3.96 -10.58 -3.33
CA MET A 116 3.96 -10.42 -4.79
C MET A 116 5.37 -10.61 -5.33
N GLU A 117 5.48 -11.12 -6.54
CA GLU A 117 6.74 -11.10 -7.26
C GLU A 117 7.02 -9.71 -7.83
N LYS A 118 8.25 -9.24 -7.74
CA LYS A 118 8.66 -7.93 -8.26
C LYS A 118 8.31 -7.73 -9.75
N ILE A 119 8.40 -8.78 -10.54
CA ILE A 119 8.07 -8.73 -11.98
C ILE A 119 6.58 -8.43 -12.23
N ASN A 120 5.72 -8.77 -11.27
CA ASN A 120 4.27 -8.61 -11.37
C ASN A 120 3.75 -7.29 -10.79
N THR A 121 4.62 -6.34 -10.43
CA THR A 121 4.27 -5.04 -9.87
C THR A 121 3.76 -4.07 -10.94
N SER A 122 2.64 -4.41 -11.59
CA SER A 122 1.93 -3.52 -12.49
C SER A 122 1.06 -2.52 -11.71
N PHE A 123 0.65 -1.45 -12.39
CA PHE A 123 -0.29 -0.48 -11.82
C PHE A 123 -1.59 -1.16 -11.34
N GLU A 124 -2.15 -2.07 -12.15
CA GLU A 124 -3.39 -2.77 -11.80
C GLU A 124 -3.20 -3.74 -10.63
N SER A 125 -2.06 -4.44 -10.54
CA SER A 125 -1.77 -5.33 -9.42
C SER A 125 -1.67 -4.57 -8.10
N ILE A 126 -0.93 -3.47 -8.09
CA ILE A 126 -0.78 -2.61 -6.91
C ILE A 126 -2.13 -2.01 -6.51
N ARG A 127 -2.88 -1.49 -7.46
CA ARG A 127 -4.21 -0.93 -7.22
C ARG A 127 -5.18 -1.96 -6.62
N THR A 128 -5.13 -3.21 -7.08
CA THR A 128 -5.96 -4.30 -6.54
C THR A 128 -5.62 -4.58 -5.07
N ILE A 129 -4.35 -4.69 -4.74
CA ILE A 129 -3.89 -4.93 -3.36
C ILE A 129 -4.29 -3.77 -2.44
N LEU A 130 -4.12 -2.51 -2.87
CA LEU A 130 -4.53 -1.35 -2.08
C LEU A 130 -6.03 -1.36 -1.80
N TYR A 131 -6.81 -1.83 -2.75
CA TYR A 131 -8.25 -2.00 -2.57
C TYR A 131 -8.57 -3.10 -1.53
N ASP A 132 -7.94 -4.27 -1.66
CA ASP A 132 -8.17 -5.41 -0.77
C ASP A 132 -7.72 -5.10 0.67
N LEU A 133 -6.69 -4.28 0.84
CA LEU A 133 -6.24 -3.77 2.15
C LEU A 133 -7.09 -2.62 2.71
N ASP A 134 -8.15 -2.21 2.00
CA ASP A 134 -8.99 -1.05 2.37
C ASP A 134 -8.20 0.28 2.51
N ILE A 135 -7.06 0.36 1.84
CA ILE A 135 -6.22 1.55 1.86
C ILE A 135 -6.74 2.60 0.87
N ASP A 136 -7.28 2.16 -0.26
CA ASP A 136 -7.88 3.03 -1.29
C ASP A 136 -9.40 3.08 -1.19
N LYS A 137 -9.92 3.92 -0.30
CA LYS A 137 -11.37 4.07 -0.07
C LYS A 137 -12.13 4.65 -1.28
N LYS A 138 -11.48 5.41 -2.16
CA LYS A 138 -12.15 5.97 -3.36
C LYS A 138 -12.58 4.85 -4.29
N ARG A 139 -11.80 3.79 -4.41
CA ARG A 139 -12.13 2.65 -5.28
C ARG A 139 -13.29 1.81 -4.76
N LYS A 140 -13.47 1.69 -3.45
CA LYS A 140 -14.62 1.00 -2.84
C LYS A 140 -15.95 1.54 -3.39
N TYR A 141 -16.05 2.87 -3.50
CA TYR A 141 -17.23 3.53 -4.05
C TYR A 141 -17.48 3.16 -5.52
N TRP A 142 -16.45 3.21 -6.37
CA TRP A 142 -16.56 2.86 -7.79
C TRP A 142 -16.84 1.39 -8.04
N THR A 143 -16.29 0.48 -7.22
CA THR A 143 -16.55 -0.95 -7.31
C THR A 143 -17.98 -1.27 -6.87
N ALA A 144 -18.46 -0.64 -5.80
CA ALA A 144 -19.85 -0.79 -5.37
C ALA A 144 -20.84 -0.32 -6.47
N LEU A 145 -20.57 0.82 -7.12
CA LEU A 145 -21.37 1.29 -8.25
C LEU A 145 -21.32 0.34 -9.44
N ARG A 146 -20.16 -0.22 -9.78
CA ARG A 146 -20.01 -1.16 -10.89
C ARG A 146 -20.76 -2.46 -10.61
N ASN A 147 -20.66 -3.01 -9.41
CA ASN A 147 -21.38 -4.21 -9.01
C ASN A 147 -22.88 -3.99 -8.95
N PHE A 148 -23.31 -2.80 -8.52
CA PHE A 148 -24.72 -2.41 -8.57
C PHE A 148 -25.25 -2.38 -10.00
N ARG A 149 -24.51 -1.80 -10.96
CA ARG A 149 -24.90 -1.81 -12.38
C ARG A 149 -24.97 -3.23 -12.95
N GLN A 150 -24.01 -4.09 -12.64
CA GLN A 150 -24.04 -5.49 -13.08
C GLN A 150 -25.19 -6.27 -12.46
N GLY A 151 -25.50 -6.06 -11.18
CA GLY A 151 -26.66 -6.67 -10.52
C GLY A 151 -27.98 -6.25 -11.14
N VAL A 152 -28.13 -4.99 -11.52
CA VAL A 152 -29.35 -4.47 -12.20
C VAL A 152 -29.48 -5.09 -13.60
N PHE A 153 -28.39 -5.25 -14.35
CA PHE A 153 -28.44 -5.91 -15.66
C PHE A 153 -28.81 -7.41 -15.56
N SER A 154 -28.35 -8.08 -14.50
CA SER A 154 -28.71 -9.49 -14.27
C SER A 154 -30.19 -9.67 -13.94
N LEU A 155 -30.84 -8.71 -13.29
CA LEU A 155 -32.28 -8.75 -12.98
C LEU A 155 -33.18 -8.54 -14.21
N TYR A 156 -32.68 -7.94 -15.29
CA TYR A 156 -33.43 -7.68 -16.53
C TYR A 156 -33.11 -8.65 -17.66
N GLY A 157 -32.34 -9.73 -17.41
CA GLY A 157 -32.14 -10.83 -18.36
C GLY A 157 -31.29 -10.47 -19.61
N PHE A 158 -30.40 -9.50 -19.48
CA PHE A 158 -29.42 -9.17 -20.52
C PHE A 158 -28.03 -9.67 -20.17
#